data_9d9cd1bcc8a60fb803bf1cd29104ac6b
#
_entry.id   9d9cd1bcc8a60fb803bf1cd29104ac6b
#
_cell.length_a   1.000
_cell.length_b   1.000
_cell.length_c   1.000
_cell.angle_alpha   90.00
_cell.angle_beta   90.00
_cell.angle_gamma   90.00
#
_symmetry.space_group_name_H-M   'P 1'
#
loop_
_entity.id
_entity.type
_entity.pdbx_description
1 polymer ?
#
loop_
_entity_poly.entity_id
_entity_poly.type
_entity_poly.pdbx_seq_one_letter_code
_entity_poly.pdbx_strand_id
1 'polypeptide(L)'
;MEFRMAERQAILILGMHRSGTSLLARLVNLLGATIPKTQMPATSENPSGYWESRPITRFNNRLLKSAGSDWKDDMPLSQDWFTDPARAEDRAEAFRILQEEFEGAQTFVLKCPRLCRLLPFWEQVFAEAGIAPHAVIITRDPGEVANSLAARASVPEFAPAAISSAAASALLWLRYTLEAEQYSRNIPRFFVDHADIL
;
A
#
# COMPACT_ATOMS: atom_id res chain seq x y z
N MET A 1 9.77 29.37 24.07
CA MET A 1 10.29 28.34 23.14
C MET A 1 9.19 27.28 23.13
N GLU A 2 8.22 27.40 22.19
CA GLU A 2 7.17 26.39 22.04
C GLU A 2 7.82 25.11 21.54
N PHE A 3 7.78 24.03 22.33
CA PHE A 3 8.07 22.69 21.86
C PHE A 3 6.97 22.31 20.84
N ARG A 4 7.25 22.53 19.56
CA ARG A 4 6.43 21.96 18.51
C ARG A 4 6.56 20.44 18.65
N MET A 5 5.51 19.78 19.13
CA MET A 5 5.44 18.32 19.14
C MET A 5 5.81 17.83 17.74
N ALA A 6 6.75 16.92 17.64
CA ALA A 6 7.13 16.38 16.34
C ALA A 6 5.88 15.78 15.69
N GLU A 7 5.59 16.21 14.48
CA GLU A 7 4.42 15.76 13.71
C GLU A 7 4.52 14.23 13.49
N ARG A 8 3.42 13.52 13.76
CA ARG A 8 3.34 12.09 13.56
C ARG A 8 3.52 11.78 12.06
N GLN A 9 4.36 10.79 11.71
CA GLN A 9 4.76 10.53 10.34
C GLN A 9 4.34 9.13 9.87
N ALA A 10 3.78 9.04 8.66
CA ALA A 10 3.50 7.80 7.98
C ALA A 10 4.46 7.60 6.80
N ILE A 11 5.31 6.58 6.85
CA ILE A 11 6.14 6.16 5.71
C ILE A 11 5.31 5.19 4.87
N LEU A 12 4.86 5.65 3.71
CA LEU A 12 4.01 4.89 2.79
C LEU A 12 4.87 4.11 1.81
N ILE A 13 4.84 2.79 1.86
CA ILE A 13 5.51 1.95 0.86
C ILE A 13 4.53 1.69 -0.28
N LEU A 14 4.77 2.35 -1.41
CA LEU A 14 3.98 2.25 -2.63
C LEU A 14 4.71 1.39 -3.67
N GLY A 15 3.96 0.60 -4.39
CA GLY A 15 4.47 -0.27 -5.44
C GLY A 15 3.53 -1.44 -5.71
N MET A 16 3.62 -1.98 -6.92
CA MET A 16 2.83 -3.15 -7.31
C MET A 16 3.17 -4.37 -6.44
N HIS A 17 2.22 -5.26 -6.28
CA HIS A 17 2.49 -6.60 -5.73
C HIS A 17 3.70 -7.24 -6.40
N ARG A 18 4.57 -7.92 -5.64
CA ARG A 18 5.79 -8.60 -6.13
C ARG A 18 6.95 -7.67 -6.57
N SER A 19 6.85 -6.37 -6.29
CA SER A 19 7.93 -5.40 -6.59
C SER A 19 8.92 -5.18 -5.42
N GLY A 20 8.96 -6.06 -4.41
CA GLY A 20 9.88 -5.91 -3.29
C GLY A 20 9.36 -5.03 -2.14
N THR A 21 8.09 -4.64 -2.16
CA THR A 21 7.47 -3.79 -1.11
C THR A 21 7.62 -4.35 0.31
N SER A 22 7.63 -5.69 0.49
CA SER A 22 7.83 -6.32 1.81
C SER A 22 9.25 -6.15 2.32
N LEU A 23 10.26 -6.32 1.45
CA LEU A 23 11.67 -6.08 1.79
C LEU A 23 11.88 -4.63 2.19
N LEU A 24 11.38 -3.70 1.37
CA LEU A 24 11.50 -2.26 1.66
C LEU A 24 10.82 -1.88 2.98
N ALA A 25 9.62 -2.39 3.26
CA ALA A 25 8.94 -2.16 4.53
C ALA A 25 9.78 -2.66 5.74
N ARG A 26 10.44 -3.82 5.58
CA ARG A 26 11.34 -4.35 6.61
C ARG A 26 12.58 -3.48 6.80
N LEU A 27 13.18 -2.99 5.72
CA LEU A 27 14.34 -2.09 5.80
C LEU A 27 13.97 -0.79 6.55
N VAL A 28 12.84 -0.17 6.21
CA VAL A 28 12.36 1.03 6.91
C VAL A 28 12.04 0.75 8.39
N ASN A 29 11.52 -0.45 8.70
CA ASN A 29 11.34 -0.86 10.10
C ASN A 29 12.67 -1.01 10.83
N LEU A 30 13.71 -1.56 10.20
CA LEU A 30 15.06 -1.67 10.80
C LEU A 30 15.69 -0.30 11.06
N LEU A 31 15.27 0.74 10.32
CA LEU A 31 15.65 2.13 10.56
C LEU A 31 14.84 2.81 11.68
N GLY A 32 13.94 2.07 12.35
CA GLY A 32 13.25 2.51 13.56
C GLY A 32 11.78 2.87 13.38
N ALA A 33 11.21 2.80 12.17
CA ALA A 33 9.78 3.03 12.00
C ALA A 33 8.95 1.83 12.51
N THR A 34 7.85 2.13 13.19
CA THR A 34 6.95 1.11 13.77
C THR A 34 6.17 0.37 12.66
N ILE A 35 6.10 -0.95 12.74
CA ILE A 35 5.26 -1.79 11.88
C ILE A 35 3.88 -2.01 12.50
N PRO A 36 2.87 -2.47 11.70
CA PRO A 36 1.54 -2.72 12.25
C PRO A 36 1.54 -3.79 13.34
N LYS A 37 0.69 -3.60 14.34
CA LYS A 37 0.47 -4.55 15.45
C LYS A 37 -0.07 -5.89 14.95
N THR A 38 -1.03 -5.87 14.03
CA THR A 38 -1.71 -7.06 13.50
C THR A 38 -1.27 -7.35 12.07
N GLN A 39 -0.16 -8.05 11.90
CA GLN A 39 0.40 -8.32 10.60
C GLN A 39 -0.33 -9.45 9.85
N MET A 40 -0.26 -9.40 8.51
CA MET A 40 -0.59 -10.53 7.65
C MET A 40 0.37 -11.69 7.95
N PRO A 41 -0.14 -12.92 8.13
CA PRO A 41 0.71 -14.08 8.42
C PRO A 41 1.64 -14.37 7.23
N ALA A 42 2.84 -14.87 7.55
CA ALA A 42 3.74 -15.43 6.54
C ALA A 42 3.08 -16.62 5.83
N THR A 43 3.47 -16.85 4.59
CA THR A 43 3.01 -17.97 3.76
C THR A 43 4.21 -18.68 3.13
N SER A 44 3.98 -19.83 2.49
CA SER A 44 5.03 -20.56 1.78
C SER A 44 5.70 -19.73 0.68
N GLU A 45 4.97 -18.82 0.04
CA GLU A 45 5.49 -17.93 -1.01
C GLU A 45 6.17 -16.66 -0.47
N ASN A 46 5.96 -16.34 0.81
CA ASN A 46 6.59 -15.21 1.49
C ASN A 46 6.88 -15.57 2.97
N PRO A 47 7.86 -16.43 3.21
CA PRO A 47 8.18 -16.91 4.56
C PRO A 47 8.70 -15.80 5.48
N SER A 48 9.22 -14.70 4.93
CA SER A 48 9.66 -13.52 5.69
C SER A 48 8.51 -12.61 6.13
N GLY A 49 7.26 -12.91 5.70
CA GLY A 49 6.09 -12.11 6.01
C GLY A 49 5.82 -10.97 5.03
N TYR A 50 4.60 -10.44 5.12
CA TYR A 50 4.13 -9.40 4.19
C TYR A 50 4.37 -7.99 4.72
N TRP A 51 4.54 -7.80 6.02
CA TRP A 51 4.69 -6.49 6.67
C TRP A 51 3.49 -5.57 6.42
N GLU A 52 2.31 -6.16 6.20
CA GLU A 52 1.03 -5.50 6.00
C GLU A 52 0.14 -5.65 7.23
N SER A 53 -0.59 -4.59 7.59
CA SER A 53 -1.68 -4.69 8.54
C SER A 53 -2.83 -5.50 7.93
N ARG A 54 -3.26 -6.55 8.62
CA ARG A 54 -4.40 -7.34 8.21
C ARG A 54 -5.72 -6.54 8.22
N PRO A 55 -6.03 -5.73 9.25
CA PRO A 55 -7.18 -4.84 9.24
C PRO A 55 -7.17 -3.86 8.06
N ILE A 56 -6.04 -3.16 7.81
CA ILE A 56 -5.93 -2.20 6.71
C ILE A 56 -6.07 -2.89 5.35
N THR A 57 -5.48 -4.07 5.17
CA THR A 57 -5.63 -4.83 3.92
C THR A 57 -7.08 -5.21 3.65
N ARG A 58 -7.82 -5.66 4.67
CA ARG A 58 -9.27 -5.97 4.55
C ARG A 58 -10.08 -4.72 4.27
N PHE A 59 -9.78 -3.63 4.96
CA PHE A 59 -10.40 -2.34 4.76
C PHE A 59 -10.21 -1.83 3.33
N ASN A 60 -8.97 -1.83 2.82
CA ASN A 60 -8.66 -1.43 1.45
C ASN A 60 -9.35 -2.30 0.39
N ASN A 61 -9.49 -3.62 0.63
CA ASN A 61 -10.27 -4.48 -0.26
C ASN A 61 -11.76 -4.08 -0.29
N ARG A 62 -12.33 -3.71 0.85
CA ARG A 62 -13.72 -3.24 0.93
C ARG A 62 -13.89 -1.90 0.21
N LEU A 63 -12.94 -0.97 0.36
CA LEU A 63 -12.94 0.30 -0.36
C LEU A 63 -12.89 0.09 -1.88
N LEU A 64 -11.98 -0.74 -2.40
CA LEU A 64 -11.92 -1.06 -3.82
C LEU A 64 -13.25 -1.65 -4.30
N LYS A 65 -13.83 -2.58 -3.54
CA LYS A 65 -15.13 -3.17 -3.89
C LYS A 65 -16.26 -2.14 -3.94
N SER A 66 -16.29 -1.17 -3.01
CA SER A 66 -17.30 -0.08 -3.02
C SER A 66 -17.11 0.89 -4.19
N ALA A 67 -15.88 0.96 -4.74
CA ALA A 67 -15.59 1.68 -5.99
C ALA A 67 -15.88 0.86 -7.26
N GLY A 68 -16.48 -0.33 -7.15
CA GLY A 68 -16.74 -1.24 -8.26
C GLY A 68 -15.49 -1.95 -8.81
N SER A 69 -14.43 -2.05 -8.01
CA SER A 69 -13.11 -2.54 -8.42
C SER A 69 -12.55 -3.59 -7.47
N ASP A 70 -11.42 -4.16 -7.80
CA ASP A 70 -10.61 -5.00 -6.92
C ASP A 70 -9.10 -4.75 -7.16
N TRP A 71 -8.24 -5.49 -6.47
CA TRP A 71 -6.80 -5.31 -6.59
C TRP A 71 -6.22 -5.78 -7.94
N LYS A 72 -6.97 -6.55 -8.74
CA LYS A 72 -6.56 -7.07 -10.08
C LYS A 72 -7.11 -6.22 -11.23
N ASP A 73 -7.95 -5.25 -10.92
CA ASP A 73 -8.55 -4.37 -11.92
C ASP A 73 -7.53 -3.31 -12.35
N ASP A 74 -7.26 -3.21 -13.64
CA ASP A 74 -6.34 -2.23 -14.25
C ASP A 74 -7.04 -0.93 -14.71
N MET A 75 -8.36 -0.83 -14.51
CA MET A 75 -9.09 0.40 -14.79
C MET A 75 -8.91 1.45 -13.69
N PRO A 76 -8.86 2.75 -14.02
CA PRO A 76 -8.76 3.79 -13.02
C PRO A 76 -10.02 3.85 -12.15
N LEU A 77 -9.86 4.22 -10.89
CA LEU A 77 -11.00 4.54 -10.03
C LEU A 77 -11.58 5.91 -10.42
N SER A 78 -12.92 6.06 -10.28
CA SER A 78 -13.57 7.35 -10.50
C SER A 78 -13.06 8.39 -9.49
N GLN A 79 -12.74 9.59 -9.96
CA GLN A 79 -12.36 10.69 -9.06
C GLN A 79 -13.53 11.13 -8.16
N ASP A 80 -14.76 11.05 -8.65
CA ASP A 80 -15.96 11.36 -7.88
C ASP A 80 -16.13 10.43 -6.66
N TRP A 81 -15.64 9.17 -6.77
CA TRP A 81 -15.69 8.25 -5.65
C TRP A 81 -14.86 8.73 -4.44
N PHE A 82 -13.70 9.37 -4.68
CA PHE A 82 -12.84 9.89 -3.61
C PHE A 82 -13.44 11.11 -2.91
N THR A 83 -14.24 11.89 -3.61
CA THR A 83 -14.87 13.13 -3.12
C THR A 83 -16.29 12.93 -2.61
N ASP A 84 -16.85 11.72 -2.74
CA ASP A 84 -18.20 11.40 -2.29
C ASP A 84 -18.31 11.61 -0.76
N PRO A 85 -19.28 12.42 -0.29
CA PRO A 85 -19.55 12.61 1.15
C PRO A 85 -19.75 11.31 1.94
N ALA A 86 -20.25 10.25 1.30
CA ALA A 86 -20.38 8.93 1.91
C ALA A 86 -19.05 8.33 2.40
N ARG A 87 -17.90 8.84 1.90
CA ARG A 87 -16.57 8.40 2.35
C ARG A 87 -16.19 8.93 3.75
N ALA A 88 -16.97 9.83 4.34
CA ALA A 88 -16.69 10.36 5.68
C ALA A 88 -16.68 9.25 6.75
N GLU A 89 -17.63 8.32 6.70
CA GLU A 89 -17.68 7.19 7.62
C GLU A 89 -16.49 6.23 7.41
N ASP A 90 -16.11 5.98 6.15
CA ASP A 90 -14.94 5.19 5.83
C ASP A 90 -13.65 5.85 6.34
N ARG A 91 -13.52 7.19 6.24
CA ARG A 91 -12.34 7.90 6.79
C ARG A 91 -12.28 7.80 8.31
N ALA A 92 -13.39 7.94 9.01
CA ALA A 92 -13.46 7.76 10.45
C ALA A 92 -13.06 6.34 10.88
N GLU A 93 -13.49 5.32 10.14
CA GLU A 93 -13.06 3.94 10.36
C GLU A 93 -11.57 3.73 10.08
N ALA A 94 -11.05 4.28 8.96
CA ALA A 94 -9.63 4.22 8.62
C ALA A 94 -8.76 4.83 9.72
N PHE A 95 -9.16 5.99 10.24
CA PHE A 95 -8.47 6.64 11.35
C PHE A 95 -8.43 5.74 12.61
N ARG A 96 -9.56 5.15 12.99
CA ARG A 96 -9.63 4.23 14.12
C ARG A 96 -8.69 3.03 13.93
N ILE A 97 -8.69 2.42 12.74
CA ILE A 97 -7.77 1.32 12.43
C ILE A 97 -6.29 1.76 12.53
N LEU A 98 -5.94 2.96 12.04
CA LEU A 98 -4.59 3.50 12.19
C LEU A 98 -4.19 3.68 13.65
N GLN A 99 -5.10 4.16 14.49
CA GLN A 99 -4.83 4.31 15.92
C GLN A 99 -4.61 2.96 16.60
N GLU A 100 -5.41 1.95 16.29
CA GLU A 100 -5.28 0.61 16.85
C GLU A 100 -3.98 -0.09 16.41
N GLU A 101 -3.61 0.03 15.13
CA GLU A 101 -2.45 -0.66 14.55
C GLU A 101 -1.11 0.01 14.87
N PHE A 102 -1.11 1.32 15.14
CA PHE A 102 0.11 2.12 15.33
C PHE A 102 0.04 3.00 16.57
N GLU A 103 -0.61 2.51 17.63
CA GLU A 103 -0.76 3.21 18.90
C GLU A 103 0.59 3.70 19.45
N GLY A 104 0.68 4.99 19.79
CA GLY A 104 1.87 5.61 20.36
C GLY A 104 3.06 5.77 19.40
N ALA A 105 2.96 5.29 18.16
CA ALA A 105 4.05 5.41 17.20
C ALA A 105 4.16 6.84 16.66
N GLN A 106 5.34 7.46 16.80
CA GLN A 106 5.65 8.76 16.20
C GLN A 106 5.92 8.64 14.70
N THR A 107 6.63 7.59 14.29
CA THR A 107 6.88 7.25 12.88
C THR A 107 6.52 5.80 12.65
N PHE A 108 5.72 5.53 11.62
CA PHE A 108 5.28 4.18 11.30
C PHE A 108 5.32 3.87 9.79
N VAL A 109 5.43 2.59 9.45
CA VAL A 109 5.40 2.09 8.08
C VAL A 109 4.00 1.63 7.74
N LEU A 110 3.41 2.23 6.75
CA LEU A 110 2.16 1.77 6.16
C LEU A 110 2.42 1.16 4.78
N LYS A 111 2.38 -0.16 4.72
CA LYS A 111 2.60 -0.92 3.48
C LYS A 111 1.36 -1.73 3.15
N CYS A 112 0.80 -1.45 2.01
CA CYS A 112 -0.23 -2.25 1.34
C CYS A 112 -0.22 -1.85 -0.14
N PRO A 113 0.02 -2.75 -1.10
CA PRO A 113 0.07 -2.36 -2.52
C PRO A 113 -1.17 -1.57 -2.98
N ARG A 114 -2.34 -1.84 -2.44
CA ARG A 114 -3.60 -1.13 -2.75
C ARG A 114 -3.58 0.35 -2.43
N LEU A 115 -2.62 0.80 -1.59
CA LEU A 115 -2.41 2.24 -1.32
C LEU A 115 -2.08 3.02 -2.60
N CYS A 116 -1.40 2.40 -3.57
CA CYS A 116 -1.13 3.05 -4.86
C CYS A 116 -2.43 3.57 -5.49
N ARG A 117 -3.51 2.80 -5.38
CA ARG A 117 -4.82 3.08 -5.97
C ARG A 117 -5.71 3.94 -5.07
N LEU A 118 -5.53 3.87 -3.77
CA LEU A 118 -6.38 4.50 -2.74
C LEU A 118 -5.69 5.70 -2.07
N LEU A 119 -4.55 6.15 -2.58
CA LEU A 119 -3.78 7.23 -1.94
C LEU A 119 -4.59 8.53 -1.77
N PRO A 120 -5.42 8.99 -2.74
CA PRO A 120 -6.24 10.18 -2.53
C PRO A 120 -7.23 10.07 -1.36
N PHE A 121 -7.74 8.88 -1.08
CA PHE A 121 -8.56 8.62 0.10
C PHE A 121 -7.71 8.69 1.39
N TRP A 122 -6.55 8.04 1.39
CA TRP A 122 -5.68 8.00 2.57
C TRP A 122 -5.06 9.35 2.89
N GLU A 123 -4.78 10.20 1.89
CA GLU A 123 -4.31 11.59 2.12
C GLU A 123 -5.33 12.40 2.93
N GLN A 124 -6.63 12.23 2.66
CA GLN A 124 -7.69 12.88 3.45
C GLN A 124 -7.68 12.36 4.90
N VAL A 125 -7.53 11.05 5.10
CA VAL A 125 -7.42 10.45 6.45
C VAL A 125 -6.21 11.01 7.20
N PHE A 126 -5.05 11.11 6.55
CA PHE A 126 -3.84 11.67 7.18
C PHE A 126 -4.00 13.14 7.51
N ALA A 127 -4.59 13.93 6.61
CA ALA A 127 -4.85 15.35 6.85
C ALA A 127 -5.79 15.56 8.05
N GLU A 128 -6.90 14.81 8.13
CA GLU A 128 -7.85 14.84 9.25
C GLU A 128 -7.20 14.37 10.57
N ALA A 129 -6.22 13.47 10.49
CA ALA A 129 -5.51 12.89 11.63
C ALA A 129 -4.29 13.71 12.10
N GLY A 130 -3.88 14.75 11.38
CA GLY A 130 -2.64 15.48 11.64
C GLY A 130 -1.38 14.61 11.49
N ILE A 131 -1.37 13.70 10.50
CA ILE A 131 -0.25 12.80 10.19
C ILE A 131 0.41 13.27 8.89
N ALA A 132 1.73 13.44 8.89
CA ALA A 132 2.49 13.77 7.69
C ALA A 132 2.82 12.51 6.89
N PRO A 133 2.27 12.32 5.67
CA PRO A 133 2.62 11.20 4.80
C PRO A 133 3.92 11.47 4.03
N HIS A 134 4.77 10.43 3.90
CA HIS A 134 5.97 10.41 3.09
C HIS A 134 5.95 9.14 2.24
N ALA A 135 6.06 9.26 0.93
CA ALA A 135 6.01 8.10 0.04
C ALA A 135 7.40 7.57 -0.31
N VAL A 136 7.58 6.26 -0.23
CA VAL A 136 8.70 5.56 -0.85
C VAL A 136 8.13 4.64 -1.92
N ILE A 137 8.37 4.96 -3.18
CA ILE A 137 7.83 4.26 -4.33
C ILE A 137 8.89 3.29 -4.83
N ILE A 138 8.57 1.99 -4.77
CA ILE A 138 9.45 0.95 -5.30
C ILE A 138 8.92 0.43 -6.63
N THR A 139 9.82 0.40 -7.61
CA THR A 139 9.58 -0.19 -8.93
C THR A 139 10.44 -1.44 -9.11
N ARG A 140 9.99 -2.31 -10.00
CA ARG A 140 10.69 -3.52 -10.42
C ARG A 140 10.37 -3.78 -11.89
N ASP A 141 11.27 -4.44 -12.61
CA ASP A 141 11.01 -4.86 -13.99
C ASP A 141 9.64 -5.55 -14.14
N PRO A 142 8.76 -5.09 -15.05
CA PRO A 142 7.40 -5.63 -15.19
C PRO A 142 7.38 -7.10 -15.62
N GLY A 143 8.38 -7.58 -16.36
CA GLY A 143 8.53 -8.98 -16.73
C GLY A 143 8.83 -9.85 -15.52
N GLU A 144 9.71 -9.40 -14.62
CA GLU A 144 9.99 -10.08 -13.37
C GLU A 144 8.77 -10.14 -12.45
N VAL A 145 8.00 -9.04 -12.39
CA VAL A 145 6.74 -8.99 -11.63
C VAL A 145 5.74 -9.98 -12.21
N ALA A 146 5.56 -10.03 -13.55
CA ALA A 146 4.67 -10.97 -14.22
C ALA A 146 5.07 -12.42 -13.95
N ASN A 147 6.36 -12.74 -14.05
CA ASN A 147 6.89 -14.08 -13.74
C ASN A 147 6.63 -14.47 -12.28
N SER A 148 6.83 -13.54 -11.35
CA SER A 148 6.59 -13.76 -9.92
C SER A 148 5.09 -13.96 -9.60
N LEU A 149 4.19 -13.28 -10.31
CA LEU A 149 2.74 -13.46 -10.19
C LEU A 149 2.29 -14.81 -10.76
N ALA A 150 2.84 -15.21 -11.90
CA ALA A 150 2.57 -16.52 -12.50
C ALA A 150 3.05 -17.68 -11.61
N ALA A 151 4.26 -17.57 -11.04
CA ALA A 151 4.77 -18.54 -10.08
C ALA A 151 3.87 -18.67 -8.83
N ARG A 152 3.36 -17.54 -8.33
CA ARG A 152 2.39 -17.53 -7.23
C ARG A 152 1.10 -18.26 -7.60
N ALA A 153 0.57 -18.01 -8.79
CA ALA A 153 -0.68 -18.61 -9.25
C ALA A 153 -0.60 -20.12 -9.42
N SER A 154 0.61 -20.70 -9.58
CA SER A 154 0.82 -22.14 -9.64
C SER A 154 0.67 -22.85 -8.29
N VAL A 155 0.67 -22.10 -7.18
CA VAL A 155 0.40 -22.66 -5.85
C VAL A 155 -1.13 -22.75 -5.66
N PRO A 156 -1.71 -23.94 -5.36
CA PRO A 156 -3.16 -24.12 -5.31
C PRO A 156 -3.92 -23.14 -4.42
N GLU A 157 -3.33 -22.76 -3.29
CA GLU A 157 -3.89 -21.78 -2.35
C GLU A 157 -4.12 -20.39 -3.00
N PHE A 158 -3.27 -20.01 -3.96
CA PHE A 158 -3.31 -18.69 -4.61
C PHE A 158 -3.88 -18.73 -6.04
N ALA A 159 -4.18 -19.89 -6.57
CA ALA A 159 -4.76 -20.04 -7.91
C ALA A 159 -6.02 -19.17 -8.17
N PRO A 160 -6.94 -18.98 -7.19
CA PRO A 160 -8.09 -18.07 -7.37
C PRO A 160 -7.69 -16.60 -7.56
N ALA A 161 -6.48 -16.22 -7.15
CA ALA A 161 -5.93 -14.88 -7.30
C ALA A 161 -5.07 -14.72 -8.58
N ALA A 162 -5.03 -15.72 -9.46
CA ALA A 162 -4.28 -15.67 -10.70
C ALA A 162 -4.70 -14.49 -11.59
N ILE A 163 -3.71 -13.90 -12.27
CA ILE A 163 -3.92 -12.92 -13.32
C ILE A 163 -3.85 -13.65 -14.65
N SER A 164 -4.75 -13.30 -15.56
CA SER A 164 -5.05 -14.09 -16.78
C SER A 164 -3.88 -14.27 -17.74
N SER A 165 -2.91 -13.34 -17.77
CA SER A 165 -1.78 -13.36 -18.69
C SER A 165 -0.63 -12.45 -18.24
N ALA A 166 0.54 -12.60 -18.87
CA ALA A 166 1.67 -11.68 -18.67
C ALA A 166 1.32 -10.24 -19.11
N ALA A 167 0.54 -10.08 -20.17
CA ALA A 167 0.07 -8.77 -20.63
C ALA A 167 -0.85 -8.10 -19.57
N ALA A 168 -1.80 -8.85 -18.98
CA ALA A 168 -2.64 -8.36 -17.91
C ALA A 168 -1.81 -7.99 -16.66
N SER A 169 -0.79 -8.78 -16.34
CA SER A 169 0.15 -8.47 -15.26
C SER A 169 0.92 -7.16 -15.51
N ALA A 170 1.36 -6.93 -16.75
CA ALA A 170 2.06 -5.71 -17.14
C ALA A 170 1.14 -4.47 -17.10
N LEU A 171 -0.11 -4.59 -17.56
CA LEU A 171 -1.11 -3.51 -17.45
C LEU A 171 -1.40 -3.16 -16.00
N LEU A 172 -1.56 -4.17 -15.15
CA LEU A 172 -1.78 -3.97 -13.73
C LEU A 172 -0.57 -3.32 -13.05
N TRP A 173 0.67 -3.76 -13.40
CA TRP A 173 1.91 -3.13 -12.94
C TRP A 173 1.96 -1.66 -13.35
N LEU A 174 1.64 -1.36 -14.61
CA LEU A 174 1.60 0.02 -15.12
C LEU A 174 0.57 0.86 -14.37
N ARG A 175 -0.63 0.34 -14.12
CA ARG A 175 -1.68 1.02 -13.36
C ARG A 175 -1.20 1.40 -11.97
N TYR A 176 -0.68 0.44 -11.21
CA TYR A 176 -0.19 0.69 -9.85
C TYR A 176 0.96 1.69 -9.81
N THR A 177 1.88 1.60 -10.77
CA THR A 177 3.05 2.50 -10.85
C THR A 177 2.62 3.93 -11.21
N LEU A 178 1.74 4.10 -12.20
CA LEU A 178 1.23 5.41 -12.59
C LEU A 178 0.40 6.06 -11.48
N GLU A 179 -0.47 5.31 -10.83
CA GLU A 179 -1.29 5.85 -9.73
C GLU A 179 -0.43 6.20 -8.51
N ALA A 180 0.58 5.37 -8.16
CA ALA A 180 1.53 5.69 -7.11
C ALA A 180 2.30 6.99 -7.41
N GLU A 181 2.77 7.16 -8.65
CA GLU A 181 3.46 8.37 -9.09
C GLU A 181 2.54 9.58 -9.10
N GLN A 182 1.37 9.45 -9.71
CA GLN A 182 0.44 10.56 -9.89
C GLN A 182 -0.09 11.07 -8.55
N TYR A 183 -0.55 10.16 -7.70
CA TYR A 183 -1.22 10.53 -6.45
C TYR A 183 -0.25 10.99 -5.35
N SER A 184 1.03 10.60 -5.41
CA SER A 184 2.04 11.05 -4.43
C SER A 184 2.71 12.38 -4.77
N ARG A 185 2.29 13.10 -5.82
CA ARG A 185 2.97 14.33 -6.28
C ARG A 185 2.98 15.46 -5.26
N ASN A 186 1.98 15.50 -4.41
CA ASN A 186 1.78 16.57 -3.43
C ASN A 186 2.39 16.27 -2.04
N ILE A 187 3.05 15.12 -1.88
CA ILE A 187 3.72 14.72 -0.63
C ILE A 187 5.21 14.48 -0.86
N PRO A 188 6.06 14.60 0.17
CA PRO A 188 7.46 14.20 0.06
C PRO A 188 7.57 12.74 -0.42
N ARG A 189 8.38 12.51 -1.46
CA ARG A 189 8.49 11.18 -2.06
C ARG A 189 9.89 10.84 -2.51
N PHE A 190 10.21 9.55 -2.50
CA PHE A 190 11.46 8.98 -2.96
C PHE A 190 11.21 7.76 -3.82
N PHE A 191 12.01 7.55 -4.87
CA PHE A 191 11.92 6.41 -5.76
C PHE A 191 13.07 5.44 -5.49
N VAL A 192 12.77 4.15 -5.48
CA VAL A 192 13.72 3.06 -5.27
C VAL A 192 13.52 2.03 -6.38
N ASP A 193 14.61 1.61 -7.01
CA ASP A 193 14.58 0.41 -7.84
C ASP A 193 14.76 -0.84 -6.96
N HIS A 194 14.02 -1.90 -7.28
CA HIS A 194 14.14 -3.17 -6.56
C HIS A 194 15.57 -3.72 -6.59
N ALA A 195 16.30 -3.51 -7.69
CA ALA A 195 17.67 -3.96 -7.84
C ALA A 195 18.65 -3.25 -6.89
N ASP A 196 18.32 -2.03 -6.42
CA ASP A 196 19.17 -1.25 -5.53
C ASP A 196 19.12 -1.73 -4.07
N ILE A 197 18.17 -2.61 -3.72
CA ILE A 197 17.96 -3.09 -2.35
C ILE A 197 18.16 -4.59 -2.16
N LEU A 198 18.73 -5.28 -3.18
CA LEU A 198 19.06 -6.73 -3.13
C LEU A 198 20.44 -7.02 -2.57
#